data_0cafc282adda1a5b97f4d1290abf7341
#
_entry.id   0cafc282adda1a5b97f4d1290abf7341
#
_cell.length_a   1.000
_cell.length_b   1.000
_cell.length_c   1.000
_cell.angle_alpha   90.00
_cell.angle_beta   90.00
_cell.angle_gamma   90.00
#
_symmetry.space_group_name_H-M   'P 1'
#
loop_
_entity.id
_entity.type
_entity.pdbx_description
1 polymer ?
#
loop_
_entity_poly.entity_id
_entity_poly.type
_entity_poly.pdbx_seq_one_letter_code
_entity_poly.pdbx_strand_id
1 'polypeptide(L)'
;MKSFGTYISKHLASFAAFLLILVIVNVVLYGVTFYHTVSEDYGEASPRAMLELTSTAATTEGLPDYAEQKLRQYNIWAMYLTSTGECFWRLDVPQEVPQHYSIQEVALFSKGYLEDYPVFVWSTEDGLLVLGYPKNSYMKLTSNYYSMETIQKIPLYVIGMLGMDVLCLFLAYYFSKRRIIQNTEPIVDAIETLADGKPASLH
;
A
#
# COMPACT_ATOMS: atom_id res chain seq x y z
N MET A 1 -5.21 -14.83 -49.06
CA MET A 1 -6.15 -14.37 -48.02
C MET A 1 -5.89 -14.96 -46.62
N LYS A 2 -5.85 -16.27 -46.40
CA LYS A 2 -5.54 -16.87 -45.07
C LYS A 2 -4.22 -16.37 -44.46
N SER A 3 -3.21 -16.07 -45.26
CA SER A 3 -1.88 -15.61 -44.81
C SER A 3 -1.90 -14.20 -44.18
N PHE A 4 -2.63 -13.23 -44.79
CA PHE A 4 -2.70 -11.84 -44.31
C PHE A 4 -3.48 -11.70 -43.00
N GLY A 5 -4.65 -12.34 -42.91
CA GLY A 5 -5.42 -12.35 -41.65
C GLY A 5 -4.67 -13.01 -40.49
N THR A 6 -3.89 -14.06 -40.80
CA THR A 6 -3.03 -14.71 -39.82
C THR A 6 -1.87 -13.82 -39.36
N TYR A 7 -1.27 -13.06 -40.27
CA TYR A 7 -0.21 -12.10 -39.96
C TYR A 7 -0.70 -10.99 -39.03
N ILE A 8 -1.82 -10.34 -39.37
CA ILE A 8 -2.44 -9.32 -38.52
C ILE A 8 -2.78 -9.88 -37.13
N SER A 9 -3.38 -11.08 -37.08
CA SER A 9 -3.73 -11.73 -35.82
C SER A 9 -2.51 -11.97 -34.93
N LYS A 10 -1.38 -12.39 -35.51
CA LYS A 10 -0.12 -12.58 -34.76
C LYS A 10 0.43 -11.27 -34.22
N HIS A 11 0.42 -10.19 -35.02
CA HIS A 11 0.89 -8.88 -34.55
C HIS A 11 0.01 -8.30 -33.44
N LEU A 12 -1.32 -8.38 -33.56
CA LEU A 12 -2.24 -7.93 -32.53
C LEU A 12 -2.11 -8.78 -31.25
N ALA A 13 -1.92 -10.10 -31.38
CA ALA A 13 -1.70 -10.97 -30.23
C ALA A 13 -0.39 -10.64 -29.52
N SER A 14 0.69 -10.39 -30.29
CA SER A 14 1.98 -9.96 -29.73
C SER A 14 1.86 -8.62 -29.00
N PHE A 15 1.12 -7.65 -29.57
CA PHE A 15 0.90 -6.36 -28.93
C PHE A 15 0.08 -6.52 -27.65
N ALA A 16 -1.00 -7.30 -27.66
CA ALA A 16 -1.79 -7.59 -26.46
C ALA A 16 -0.95 -8.30 -25.36
N ALA A 17 -0.10 -9.25 -25.77
CA ALA A 17 0.82 -9.91 -24.84
C ALA A 17 1.83 -8.93 -24.24
N PHE A 18 2.37 -8.02 -25.05
CA PHE A 18 3.26 -6.96 -24.57
C PHE A 18 2.57 -6.04 -23.54
N LEU A 19 1.33 -5.60 -23.81
CA LEU A 19 0.56 -4.80 -22.87
C LEU A 19 0.31 -5.54 -21.55
N LEU A 20 -0.02 -6.83 -21.63
CA LEU A 20 -0.23 -7.66 -20.43
C LEU A 20 1.08 -7.77 -19.61
N ILE A 21 2.20 -8.00 -20.25
CA ILE A 21 3.51 -8.02 -19.59
C ILE A 21 3.81 -6.67 -18.94
N LEU A 22 3.51 -5.57 -19.63
CA LEU A 22 3.70 -4.21 -19.09
C LEU A 22 2.89 -4.00 -17.82
N VAL A 23 1.61 -4.42 -17.81
CA VAL A 23 0.75 -4.35 -16.61
C VAL A 23 1.35 -5.17 -15.46
N ILE A 24 1.77 -6.41 -15.74
CA ILE A 24 2.39 -7.27 -14.71
C ILE A 24 3.66 -6.62 -14.15
N VAL A 25 4.53 -6.11 -15.02
CA VAL A 25 5.78 -5.43 -14.61
C VAL A 25 5.45 -4.22 -13.73
N ASN A 26 4.48 -3.39 -14.11
CA ASN A 26 4.07 -2.23 -13.29
C ASN A 26 3.54 -2.65 -11.93
N VAL A 27 2.69 -3.68 -11.85
CA VAL A 27 2.17 -4.20 -10.57
C VAL A 27 3.30 -4.71 -9.68
N VAL A 28 4.26 -5.44 -10.25
CA VAL A 28 5.42 -5.95 -9.50
C VAL A 28 6.31 -4.80 -9.02
N LEU A 29 6.64 -3.84 -9.91
CA LEU A 29 7.44 -2.67 -9.54
C LEU A 29 6.77 -1.86 -8.44
N TYR A 30 5.47 -1.58 -8.58
CA TYR A 30 4.72 -0.88 -7.55
C TYR A 30 4.72 -1.65 -6.22
N GLY A 31 4.48 -2.95 -6.26
CA GLY A 31 4.49 -3.81 -5.08
C GLY A 31 5.84 -3.83 -4.37
N VAL A 32 6.94 -3.96 -5.13
CA VAL A 32 8.30 -3.93 -4.58
C VAL A 32 8.63 -2.56 -4.00
N THR A 33 8.33 -1.46 -4.72
CA THR A 33 8.58 -0.11 -4.23
C THR A 33 7.78 0.17 -2.96
N PHE A 34 6.48 -0.18 -2.95
CA PHE A 34 5.63 -0.02 -1.78
C PHE A 34 6.14 -0.83 -0.59
N TYR A 35 6.54 -2.09 -0.81
CA TYR A 35 7.12 -2.93 0.24
C TYR A 35 8.40 -2.33 0.82
N HIS A 36 9.31 -1.82 -0.02
CA HIS A 36 10.54 -1.16 0.44
C HIS A 36 10.22 0.09 1.26
N THR A 37 9.36 0.98 0.74
CA THR A 37 8.97 2.19 1.46
C THR A 37 8.36 1.87 2.83
N VAL A 38 7.42 0.92 2.88
CA VAL A 38 6.81 0.50 4.16
C VAL A 38 7.82 -0.18 5.08
N SER A 39 8.77 -0.97 4.55
CA SER A 39 9.80 -1.62 5.37
C SER A 39 10.81 -0.62 5.94
N GLU A 40 11.13 0.44 5.21
CA GLU A 40 12.00 1.52 5.67
C GLU A 40 11.31 2.37 6.75
N ASP A 41 10.04 2.70 6.56
CA ASP A 41 9.22 3.41 7.55
C ASP A 41 9.02 2.59 8.84
N TYR A 42 8.99 1.26 8.74
CA TYR A 42 8.89 0.32 9.86
C TYR A 42 10.25 -0.27 10.29
N GLY A 43 11.35 0.39 9.98
CA GLY A 43 12.71 -0.03 10.35
C GLY A 43 12.93 -0.12 11.88
N GLU A 44 14.19 -0.03 12.31
CA GLU A 44 14.59 -0.17 13.72
C GLU A 44 13.87 0.78 14.70
N ALA A 45 13.37 1.92 14.22
CA ALA A 45 12.63 2.91 15.00
C ALA A 45 11.10 2.77 14.89
N SER A 46 10.60 1.70 14.27
CA SER A 46 9.15 1.49 14.18
C SER A 46 8.49 1.45 15.57
N PRO A 47 7.24 1.93 15.69
CA PRO A 47 6.52 1.88 16.97
C PRO A 47 6.47 0.49 17.57
N ARG A 48 6.32 -0.54 16.74
CA ARG A 48 6.32 -1.93 17.20
C ARG A 48 7.67 -2.36 17.75
N ALA A 49 8.77 -2.07 17.01
CA ALA A 49 10.10 -2.44 17.46
C ALA A 49 10.50 -1.70 18.74
N MET A 50 10.15 -0.41 18.87
CA MET A 50 10.41 0.37 20.06
C MET A 50 9.57 -0.09 21.26
N LEU A 51 8.29 -0.40 21.06
CA LEU A 51 7.44 -0.97 22.10
C LEU A 51 7.95 -2.35 22.55
N GLU A 52 8.37 -3.21 21.64
CA GLU A 52 8.91 -4.53 21.92
C GLU A 52 10.22 -4.44 22.72
N LEU A 53 11.11 -3.48 22.37
CA LEU A 53 12.34 -3.18 23.08
C LEU A 53 12.09 -2.66 24.51
N THR A 54 11.11 -1.80 24.69
CA THR A 54 10.91 -1.03 25.93
C THR A 54 9.88 -1.68 26.87
N SER A 55 8.87 -2.38 26.35
CA SER A 55 7.76 -2.93 27.15
C SER A 55 8.20 -4.00 28.16
N THR A 56 9.18 -4.80 27.79
CA THR A 56 9.74 -5.84 28.68
C THR A 56 10.78 -5.30 29.67
N ALA A 57 11.34 -4.11 29.38
CA ALA A 57 12.39 -3.49 30.15
C ALA A 57 11.89 -2.32 31.03
N ALA A 58 10.71 -1.78 30.74
CA ALA A 58 10.11 -0.68 31.51
C ALA A 58 9.64 -1.16 32.88
N THR A 59 10.11 -0.48 33.91
CA THR A 59 9.68 -0.68 35.30
C THR A 59 9.15 0.64 35.86
N THR A 60 8.64 0.61 37.08
CA THR A 60 8.27 1.81 37.82
C THR A 60 9.45 2.73 38.14
N GLU A 61 10.69 2.20 38.09
CA GLU A 61 11.91 2.95 38.34
C GLU A 61 12.50 3.64 37.10
N GLY A 62 12.12 3.20 35.88
CA GLY A 62 12.61 3.75 34.63
C GLY A 62 12.84 2.71 33.54
N LEU A 63 13.60 3.14 32.53
CA LEU A 63 14.12 2.30 31.44
C LEU A 63 15.62 2.05 31.65
N PRO A 64 16.16 0.92 31.21
CA PRO A 64 17.60 0.71 31.19
C PRO A 64 18.27 1.62 30.14
N ASP A 65 19.53 1.96 30.41
CA ASP A 65 20.33 2.93 29.61
C ASP A 65 20.29 2.65 28.10
N TYR A 66 20.34 1.37 27.69
CA TYR A 66 20.34 1.01 26.27
C TYR A 66 19.01 1.36 25.59
N ALA A 67 17.89 1.23 26.31
CA ALA A 67 16.57 1.57 25.79
C ALA A 67 16.37 3.11 25.72
N GLU A 68 16.80 3.83 26.79
CA GLU A 68 16.80 5.29 26.77
C GLU A 68 17.64 5.85 25.63
N GLN A 69 18.86 5.34 25.44
CA GLN A 69 19.75 5.79 24.38
C GLN A 69 19.14 5.56 23.00
N LYS A 70 18.47 4.43 22.79
CA LYS A 70 17.80 4.12 21.53
C LYS A 70 16.61 5.06 21.27
N LEU A 71 15.80 5.35 22.28
CA LEU A 71 14.70 6.31 22.18
C LEU A 71 15.22 7.73 21.84
N ARG A 72 16.26 8.19 22.53
CA ARG A 72 16.90 9.50 22.28
C ARG A 72 17.47 9.60 20.85
N GLN A 73 18.08 8.52 20.34
CA GLN A 73 18.63 8.47 18.99
C GLN A 73 17.59 8.82 17.91
N TYR A 74 16.34 8.46 18.15
CA TYR A 74 15.22 8.68 17.21
C TYR A 74 14.28 9.81 17.65
N ASN A 75 14.66 10.61 18.66
CA ASN A 75 13.83 11.67 19.23
C ASN A 75 12.44 11.17 19.71
N ILE A 76 12.38 9.97 20.25
CA ILE A 76 11.18 9.37 20.80
C ILE A 76 11.19 9.67 22.30
N TRP A 77 10.16 10.35 22.80
CA TRP A 77 9.99 10.54 24.22
C TRP A 77 9.16 9.40 24.84
N ALA A 78 9.33 9.18 26.13
CA ALA A 78 8.59 8.14 26.84
C ALA A 78 8.09 8.63 28.19
N MET A 79 6.97 8.08 28.63
CA MET A 79 6.48 8.22 30.01
C MET A 79 5.83 6.93 30.48
N TYR A 80 5.83 6.75 31.77
CA TYR A 80 5.18 5.62 32.42
C TYR A 80 4.07 6.08 33.32
N LEU A 81 2.85 5.63 33.08
CA LEU A 81 1.67 5.98 33.82
C LEU A 81 1.22 4.87 34.75
N THR A 82 0.84 5.23 35.96
CA THR A 82 0.23 4.32 36.93
C THR A 82 -1.18 3.92 36.51
N SER A 83 -1.76 2.95 37.18
CA SER A 83 -3.18 2.60 37.08
C SER A 83 -4.13 3.76 37.48
N THR A 84 -3.64 4.76 38.22
CA THR A 84 -4.38 5.96 38.62
C THR A 84 -4.23 7.12 37.64
N GLY A 85 -3.37 6.95 36.60
CA GLY A 85 -3.11 7.98 35.60
C GLY A 85 -2.03 8.99 35.98
N GLU A 86 -1.30 8.76 37.06
CA GLU A 86 -0.17 9.58 37.46
C GLU A 86 1.10 9.13 36.74
N CYS A 87 1.96 10.08 36.37
CA CYS A 87 3.21 9.81 35.70
C CYS A 87 4.31 9.48 36.72
N PHE A 88 4.84 8.23 36.70
CA PHE A 88 5.94 7.81 37.55
C PHE A 88 7.27 8.41 37.11
N TRP A 89 7.57 8.33 35.79
CA TRP A 89 8.77 8.90 35.23
C TRP A 89 8.54 9.40 33.81
N ARG A 90 9.44 10.25 33.38
CA ARG A 90 9.41 10.92 32.06
C ARG A 90 10.81 10.93 31.46
N LEU A 91 10.90 10.55 30.19
CA LEU A 91 12.12 10.62 29.39
C LEU A 91 11.86 11.58 28.20
N ASP A 92 12.53 12.73 28.23
CA ASP A 92 12.50 13.75 27.18
C ASP A 92 11.07 14.19 26.74
N VAL A 93 10.10 14.08 27.67
CA VAL A 93 8.71 14.44 27.41
C VAL A 93 8.57 15.96 27.28
N PRO A 94 7.94 16.49 26.19
CA PRO A 94 7.73 17.92 26.01
C PRO A 94 6.97 18.57 27.19
N GLN A 95 7.21 19.86 27.41
CA GLN A 95 6.61 20.59 28.56
C GLN A 95 5.11 20.73 28.44
N GLU A 96 4.56 20.79 27.24
CA GLU A 96 3.13 20.86 26.97
C GLU A 96 2.36 19.59 27.31
N VAL A 97 3.04 18.46 27.46
CA VAL A 97 2.44 17.16 27.77
C VAL A 97 2.15 17.06 29.26
N PRO A 98 0.88 16.88 29.70
CA PRO A 98 0.47 16.81 31.10
C PRO A 98 1.16 15.66 31.87
N GLN A 99 1.09 15.73 33.20
CA GLN A 99 1.68 14.72 34.11
C GLN A 99 0.62 13.82 34.76
N HIS A 100 -0.64 14.16 34.63
CA HIS A 100 -1.74 13.40 35.20
C HIS A 100 -2.86 13.26 34.18
N TYR A 101 -3.43 12.09 34.10
CA TYR A 101 -4.47 11.76 33.13
C TYR A 101 -5.61 11.01 33.79
N SER A 102 -6.82 11.37 33.44
CA SER A 102 -8.00 10.57 33.70
C SER A 102 -8.04 9.33 32.79
N ILE A 103 -8.81 8.32 33.18
CA ILE A 103 -9.05 7.14 32.33
C ILE A 103 -9.60 7.52 30.95
N GLN A 104 -10.46 8.57 30.89
CA GLN A 104 -11.02 9.07 29.64
C GLN A 104 -9.95 9.64 28.70
N GLU A 105 -9.02 10.44 29.24
CA GLU A 105 -7.92 11.01 28.47
C GLU A 105 -6.96 9.94 27.95
N VAL A 106 -6.62 8.96 28.80
CA VAL A 106 -5.81 7.81 28.37
C VAL A 106 -6.48 7.04 27.25
N ALA A 107 -7.80 6.78 27.35
CA ALA A 107 -8.55 6.09 26.31
C ALA A 107 -8.63 6.88 25.00
N LEU A 108 -8.61 8.21 25.06
CA LEU A 108 -8.59 9.07 23.88
C LEU A 108 -7.22 9.06 23.21
N PHE A 109 -6.15 9.42 23.92
CA PHE A 109 -4.83 9.54 23.29
C PHE A 109 -4.24 8.17 22.88
N SER A 110 -4.57 7.10 23.58
CA SER A 110 -4.09 5.75 23.20
C SER A 110 -4.48 5.34 21.78
N LYS A 111 -5.55 5.90 21.25
CA LYS A 111 -6.01 5.68 19.87
C LYS A 111 -5.33 6.56 18.84
N GLY A 112 -4.66 7.64 19.25
CA GLY A 112 -4.22 8.64 18.31
C GLY A 112 -3.04 9.47 18.80
N TYR A 113 -3.31 10.69 19.17
CA TYR A 113 -2.33 11.73 19.44
C TYR A 113 -2.51 12.30 20.84
N LEU A 114 -1.39 12.76 21.41
CA LEU A 114 -1.33 13.53 22.63
C LEU A 114 -0.59 14.84 22.31
N GLU A 115 -1.25 15.99 22.41
CA GLU A 115 -0.70 17.31 22.02
C GLU A 115 -0.05 17.30 20.62
N ASP A 116 -0.72 16.69 19.63
CA ASP A 116 -0.26 16.50 18.26
C ASP A 116 0.93 15.52 18.09
N TYR A 117 1.42 14.91 19.15
CA TYR A 117 2.41 13.83 19.08
C TYR A 117 1.71 12.50 18.81
N PRO A 118 2.11 11.74 17.77
CA PRO A 118 1.62 10.37 17.60
C PRO A 118 2.13 9.52 18.76
N VAL A 119 1.23 8.97 19.57
CA VAL A 119 1.60 8.18 20.75
C VAL A 119 1.22 6.72 20.57
N PHE A 120 2.08 5.83 21.07
CA PHE A 120 1.85 4.39 21.09
C PHE A 120 1.94 3.90 22.54
N VAL A 121 0.95 3.11 22.93
CA VAL A 121 0.73 2.74 24.32
C VAL A 121 0.82 1.22 24.47
N TRP A 122 1.50 0.77 25.50
CA TRP A 122 1.61 -0.62 25.87
C TRP A 122 1.27 -0.83 27.34
N SER A 123 0.46 -1.85 27.63
CA SER A 123 0.16 -2.24 29.00
C SER A 123 1.31 -3.08 29.57
N THR A 124 1.77 -2.72 30.74
CA THR A 124 2.72 -3.49 31.57
C THR A 124 1.98 -4.05 32.77
N GLU A 125 2.68 -4.83 33.63
CA GLU A 125 2.05 -5.40 34.82
C GLU A 125 1.54 -4.32 35.79
N ASP A 126 2.31 -3.22 35.95
CA ASP A 126 2.05 -2.19 36.97
C ASP A 126 1.51 -0.88 36.40
N GLY A 127 1.33 -0.75 35.06
CA GLY A 127 0.89 0.51 34.46
C GLY A 127 0.87 0.52 32.95
N LEU A 128 1.12 1.70 32.39
CA LEU A 128 1.12 1.95 30.95
C LEU A 128 2.42 2.64 30.53
N LEU A 129 3.13 2.02 29.61
CA LEU A 129 4.21 2.67 28.88
C LEU A 129 3.64 3.43 27.70
N VAL A 130 3.98 4.70 27.57
CA VAL A 130 3.59 5.58 26.47
C VAL A 130 4.84 6.04 25.74
N LEU A 131 4.93 5.76 24.45
CA LEU A 131 5.98 6.27 23.56
C LEU A 131 5.40 7.34 22.66
N GLY A 132 6.00 8.51 22.63
CA GLY A 132 5.59 9.61 21.76
C GLY A 132 6.63 9.91 20.70
N TYR A 133 6.19 9.95 19.47
CA TYR A 133 7.01 10.23 18.29
C TYR A 133 6.96 11.71 17.92
N PRO A 134 7.93 12.23 17.18
CA PRO A 134 7.91 13.62 16.72
C PRO A 134 6.60 13.99 16.01
N LYS A 135 6.16 15.23 16.18
CA LYS A 135 4.95 15.74 15.48
C LYS A 135 5.09 15.51 13.97
N ASN A 136 4.00 15.09 13.33
CA ASN A 136 3.93 14.78 11.90
C ASN A 136 4.77 13.56 11.42
N SER A 137 5.33 12.75 12.32
CA SER A 137 6.08 11.54 11.93
C SER A 137 5.17 10.40 11.50
N TYR A 138 4.01 10.24 12.11
CA TYR A 138 3.04 9.19 11.79
C TYR A 138 1.63 9.75 11.65
N MET A 139 0.91 9.28 10.62
CA MET A 139 -0.52 9.50 10.50
C MET A 139 -1.28 8.30 11.07
N LYS A 140 -1.99 8.51 12.17
CA LYS A 140 -2.84 7.49 12.77
C LYS A 140 -4.27 7.60 12.25
N LEU A 141 -4.70 6.61 11.50
CA LEU A 141 -6.06 6.52 10.96
C LEU A 141 -6.98 5.89 12.01
N THR A 142 -7.47 6.71 12.93
CA THR A 142 -8.25 6.26 14.10
C THR A 142 -9.68 5.82 13.80
N SER A 143 -10.19 6.08 12.59
CA SER A 143 -11.63 5.92 12.27
C SER A 143 -11.91 4.82 11.23
N ASN A 144 -10.92 4.06 10.78
CA ASN A 144 -11.13 3.06 9.73
C ASN A 144 -11.46 1.70 10.35
N TYR A 145 -12.75 1.45 10.56
CA TYR A 145 -13.27 0.14 10.92
C TYR A 145 -13.82 -0.54 9.66
N TYR A 146 -13.21 -1.66 9.28
CA TYR A 146 -13.73 -2.49 8.20
C TYR A 146 -14.40 -3.73 8.79
N SER A 147 -15.60 -4.05 8.32
CA SER A 147 -16.23 -5.31 8.71
C SER A 147 -15.40 -6.49 8.22
N MET A 148 -15.34 -7.58 8.97
CA MET A 148 -14.65 -8.80 8.54
C MET A 148 -15.20 -9.31 7.21
N GLU A 149 -16.51 -9.18 6.97
CA GLU A 149 -17.15 -9.51 5.70
C GLU A 149 -16.56 -8.69 4.53
N THR A 150 -16.33 -7.40 4.72
CA THR A 150 -15.70 -6.52 3.72
C THR A 150 -14.27 -6.96 3.41
N ILE A 151 -13.48 -7.24 4.46
CA ILE A 151 -12.08 -7.68 4.31
C ILE A 151 -12.00 -9.02 3.56
N GLN A 152 -12.88 -9.95 3.88
CA GLN A 152 -12.94 -11.26 3.21
C GLN A 152 -13.33 -11.15 1.72
N LYS A 153 -14.04 -10.09 1.33
CA LYS A 153 -14.42 -9.82 -0.07
C LYS A 153 -13.33 -9.09 -0.87
N ILE A 154 -12.33 -8.48 -0.25
CA ILE A 154 -11.25 -7.77 -0.94
C ILE A 154 -10.57 -8.62 -2.02
N PRO A 155 -10.15 -9.88 -1.77
CA PRO A 155 -9.55 -10.71 -2.80
C PRO A 155 -10.47 -10.93 -4.00
N LEU A 156 -11.78 -11.10 -3.76
CA LEU A 156 -12.77 -11.28 -4.83
C LEU A 156 -12.89 -10.01 -5.70
N TYR A 157 -12.88 -8.83 -5.07
CA TYR A 157 -12.91 -7.56 -5.81
C TYR A 157 -11.65 -7.37 -6.67
N VAL A 158 -10.46 -7.71 -6.13
CA VAL A 158 -9.21 -7.65 -6.89
C VAL A 158 -9.23 -8.61 -8.07
N ILE A 159 -9.67 -9.85 -7.88
CA ILE A 159 -9.81 -10.84 -8.96
C ILE A 159 -10.83 -10.36 -10.00
N GLY A 160 -11.95 -9.79 -9.57
CA GLY A 160 -12.98 -9.25 -10.46
C GLY A 160 -12.45 -8.09 -11.30
N MET A 161 -11.67 -7.19 -10.71
CA MET A 161 -11.03 -6.07 -11.41
C MET A 161 -10.02 -6.57 -12.46
N LEU A 162 -9.13 -7.49 -12.09
CA LEU A 162 -8.18 -8.08 -13.02
C LEU A 162 -8.87 -8.85 -14.15
N GLY A 163 -9.96 -9.57 -13.84
CA GLY A 163 -10.78 -10.25 -14.84
C GLY A 163 -11.42 -9.28 -15.82
N MET A 164 -11.89 -8.12 -15.34
CA MET A 164 -12.42 -7.07 -16.19
C MET A 164 -11.36 -6.48 -17.12
N ASP A 165 -10.15 -6.26 -16.64
CA ASP A 165 -9.03 -5.76 -17.45
C ASP A 165 -8.68 -6.74 -18.57
N VAL A 166 -8.59 -8.03 -18.26
CA VAL A 166 -8.36 -9.09 -19.25
C VAL A 166 -9.48 -9.12 -20.30
N LEU A 167 -10.74 -9.00 -19.86
CA LEU A 167 -11.90 -8.94 -20.77
C LEU A 167 -11.81 -7.71 -21.68
N CYS A 168 -11.48 -6.56 -21.16
CA CYS A 168 -11.31 -5.31 -21.96
C CYS A 168 -10.19 -5.48 -23.00
N LEU A 169 -9.06 -6.07 -22.65
CA LEU A 169 -7.96 -6.35 -23.58
C LEU A 169 -8.40 -7.33 -24.67
N PHE A 170 -9.16 -8.37 -24.32
CA PHE A 170 -9.69 -9.31 -25.28
C PHE A 170 -10.67 -8.67 -26.26
N LEU A 171 -11.58 -7.83 -25.77
CA LEU A 171 -12.53 -7.09 -26.60
C LEU A 171 -11.80 -6.10 -27.51
N ALA A 172 -10.83 -5.35 -27.00
CA ALA A 172 -10.01 -4.43 -27.78
C ALA A 172 -9.27 -5.18 -28.90
N TYR A 173 -8.67 -6.33 -28.60
CA TYR A 173 -8.07 -7.20 -29.60
C TYR A 173 -9.05 -7.66 -30.67
N TYR A 174 -10.21 -8.15 -30.27
CA TYR A 174 -11.25 -8.66 -31.16
C TYR A 174 -11.76 -7.58 -32.13
N PHE A 175 -12.11 -6.41 -31.61
CA PHE A 175 -12.60 -5.28 -32.42
C PHE A 175 -11.52 -4.71 -33.35
N SER A 176 -10.28 -4.57 -32.87
CA SER A 176 -9.15 -4.12 -33.68
C SER A 176 -8.87 -5.08 -34.81
N LYS A 177 -8.83 -6.39 -34.54
CA LYS A 177 -8.66 -7.42 -35.57
C LYS A 177 -9.75 -7.33 -36.63
N ARG A 178 -11.03 -7.25 -36.21
CA ARG A 178 -12.17 -7.18 -37.14
C ARG A 178 -12.08 -5.93 -38.01
N ARG A 179 -11.81 -4.76 -37.42
CA ARG A 179 -11.71 -3.49 -38.14
C ARG A 179 -10.55 -3.45 -39.15
N ILE A 180 -9.37 -3.98 -38.77
CA ILE A 180 -8.21 -4.03 -39.67
C ILE A 180 -8.50 -4.95 -40.85
N ILE A 181 -9.04 -6.15 -40.61
CA ILE A 181 -9.39 -7.09 -41.69
C ILE A 181 -10.39 -6.45 -42.66
N GLN A 182 -11.49 -5.89 -42.15
CA GLN A 182 -12.51 -5.28 -42.97
C GLN A 182 -12.00 -4.12 -43.86
N ASN A 183 -11.07 -3.31 -43.33
CA ASN A 183 -10.54 -2.16 -44.08
C ASN A 183 -9.40 -2.54 -45.04
N THR A 184 -8.76 -3.65 -44.85
CA THR A 184 -7.56 -4.03 -45.65
C THR A 184 -7.86 -5.11 -46.67
N GLU A 185 -8.90 -5.90 -46.45
CA GLU A 185 -9.32 -6.96 -47.38
C GLU A 185 -9.60 -6.46 -48.81
N PRO A 186 -10.34 -5.37 -49.00
CA PRO A 186 -10.59 -4.81 -50.34
C PRO A 186 -9.32 -4.34 -51.06
N ILE A 187 -8.34 -3.83 -50.29
CA ILE A 187 -7.06 -3.36 -50.86
C ILE A 187 -6.22 -4.54 -51.29
N VAL A 188 -6.17 -5.60 -50.50
CA VAL A 188 -5.43 -6.84 -50.84
C VAL A 188 -6.03 -7.52 -52.06
N ASP A 189 -7.36 -7.62 -52.10
CA ASP A 189 -8.08 -8.19 -53.27
C ASP A 189 -7.83 -7.37 -54.54
N ALA A 190 -7.79 -6.04 -54.45
CA ALA A 190 -7.45 -5.18 -55.60
C ALA A 190 -6.01 -5.40 -56.09
N ILE A 191 -5.04 -5.55 -55.18
CA ILE A 191 -3.62 -5.83 -55.52
C ILE A 191 -3.49 -7.21 -56.13
N GLU A 192 -4.13 -8.25 -55.61
CA GLU A 192 -4.10 -9.60 -56.17
C GLU A 192 -4.72 -9.63 -57.58
N THR A 193 -5.85 -8.90 -57.77
CA THR A 193 -6.51 -8.79 -59.09
C THR A 193 -5.60 -8.10 -60.14
N LEU A 194 -4.89 -7.04 -59.72
CA LEU A 194 -3.91 -6.36 -60.58
C LEU A 194 -2.70 -7.23 -60.89
N ALA A 195 -2.21 -8.03 -59.93
CA ALA A 195 -1.10 -8.95 -60.11
C ALA A 195 -1.43 -10.12 -61.08
N ASP A 196 -2.70 -10.53 -61.13
CA ASP A 196 -3.21 -11.53 -62.06
C ASP A 196 -3.55 -10.94 -63.47
N GLY A 197 -3.25 -9.66 -63.70
CA GLY A 197 -3.44 -9.02 -65.02
C GLY A 197 -4.91 -8.72 -65.36
N LYS A 198 -5.81 -8.77 -64.39
CA LYS A 198 -7.23 -8.41 -64.58
C LYS A 198 -7.47 -6.95 -64.15
N PRO A 199 -8.32 -6.18 -64.88
CA PRO A 199 -8.62 -4.82 -64.48
C PRO A 199 -9.35 -4.78 -63.16
N ALA A 200 -8.82 -4.04 -62.15
CA ALA A 200 -9.45 -3.85 -60.87
C ALA A 200 -10.74 -3.06 -61.02
N SER A 201 -11.90 -3.62 -60.71
CA SER A 201 -13.15 -2.88 -60.57
C SER A 201 -13.18 -2.25 -59.16
N LEU A 202 -12.81 -0.97 -59.08
CA LEU A 202 -13.03 -0.17 -57.88
C LEU A 202 -14.50 0.22 -57.82
N HIS A 203 -15.25 -0.36 -56.91
CA HIS A 203 -16.59 0.08 -56.51
C HIS A 203 -16.52 0.81 -55.16
#